data_9b74beb37471cd7845852c45e75a671d
#
_entry.id   9b74beb37471cd7845852c45e75a671d
#
_cell.length_a   1.000
_cell.length_b   1.000
_cell.length_c   1.000
_cell.angle_alpha   90.00
_cell.angle_beta   90.00
_cell.angle_gamma   90.00
#
_symmetry.space_group_name_H-M   'P 1'
#
loop_
_entity.id
_entity.type
_entity.pdbx_description
1 polymer ?
#
loop_
_entity_poly.entity_id
_entity_poly.type
_entity_poly.pdbx_seq_one_letter_code
_entity_poly.pdbx_strand_id
1 'polypeptide(L)'
;MSQARSDKPFVLAGRSYASRLLVGTGKYKDLEETRLAIEASGAEIVTVAVRRSNIGQHPGEPNLLGPERYTILPNTAGCFDAQDAVRTCRLARELLDGHTLVKLEVLADQKTLFPNVIETLKAAEVLVKEGFDVMVYTSD
;
A
#
# COMPACT_ATOMS: atom_id res chain seq x y z
N MET A 1 7.81 38.84 7.47
CA MET A 1 6.68 37.89 7.48
C MET A 1 6.94 36.81 6.43
N SER A 2 7.21 35.62 6.87
CA SER A 2 7.30 34.48 5.98
C SER A 2 5.90 34.18 5.41
N GLN A 3 5.70 34.39 4.11
CA GLN A 3 4.54 33.86 3.44
C GLN A 3 4.66 32.33 3.54
N ALA A 4 3.78 31.73 4.32
CA ALA A 4 3.60 30.29 4.30
C ALA A 4 3.32 29.92 2.84
N ARG A 5 4.26 29.24 2.18
CA ARG A 5 3.98 28.59 0.88
C ARG A 5 2.83 27.64 1.15
N SER A 6 1.66 27.95 0.61
CA SER A 6 0.59 26.95 0.59
C SER A 6 1.09 25.82 -0.30
N ASP A 7 1.53 24.75 0.31
CA ASP A 7 1.94 23.56 -0.44
C ASP A 7 0.78 23.14 -1.33
N LYS A 8 1.10 22.84 -2.61
CA LYS A 8 0.11 22.29 -3.52
C LYS A 8 -0.44 21.00 -2.91
N PRO A 9 -1.75 20.74 -3.00
CA PRO A 9 -2.32 19.51 -2.51
C PRO A 9 -1.62 18.30 -3.13
N PHE A 10 -1.39 17.27 -2.32
CA PHE A 10 -0.88 15.99 -2.81
C PHE A 10 -2.02 15.22 -3.46
N VAL A 11 -1.89 14.95 -4.75
CA VAL A 11 -2.90 14.19 -5.51
C VAL A 11 -2.32 12.85 -5.92
N LEU A 12 -3.01 11.77 -5.59
CA LEU A 12 -2.63 10.41 -5.95
C LEU A 12 -3.88 9.65 -6.41
N ALA A 13 -3.82 9.03 -7.58
CA ALA A 13 -4.93 8.29 -8.18
C ALA A 13 -6.25 9.09 -8.19
N GLY A 14 -6.18 10.38 -8.53
CA GLY A 14 -7.33 11.27 -8.60
C GLY A 14 -7.89 11.76 -7.27
N ARG A 15 -7.31 11.37 -6.13
CA ARG A 15 -7.71 11.79 -4.80
C ARG A 15 -6.69 12.74 -4.18
N SER A 16 -7.16 13.81 -3.54
CA SER A 16 -6.34 14.79 -2.84
C SER A 16 -6.13 14.41 -1.37
N TYR A 17 -4.91 14.64 -0.88
CA TYR A 17 -4.51 14.38 0.49
C TYR A 17 -3.84 15.61 1.10
N ALA A 18 -4.09 15.85 2.38
CA ALA A 18 -3.42 16.89 3.15
C ALA A 18 -2.00 16.47 3.56
N SER A 19 -1.82 15.19 3.90
CA SER A 19 -0.51 14.63 4.25
C SER A 19 0.18 14.02 3.04
N ARG A 20 1.49 14.26 2.93
CA ARG A 20 2.37 13.61 1.92
C ARG A 20 3.04 12.34 2.46
N LEU A 21 2.80 12.02 3.73
CA LEU A 21 3.39 10.86 4.39
C LEU A 21 2.55 9.62 4.16
N LEU A 22 3.18 8.56 3.65
CA LEU A 22 2.64 7.21 3.58
C LEU A 22 3.32 6.38 4.67
N VAL A 23 2.55 5.73 5.52
CA VAL A 23 3.06 4.98 6.68
C VAL A 23 2.88 3.48 6.47
N GLY A 24 3.93 2.71 6.81
CA GLY A 24 3.87 1.26 6.86
C GLY A 24 3.33 0.73 8.18
N THR A 25 2.90 -0.52 8.18
CA THR A 25 2.34 -1.23 9.36
C THR A 25 3.22 -2.36 9.86
N GLY A 26 4.36 -2.59 9.24
CA GLY A 26 5.29 -3.64 9.63
C GLY A 26 6.19 -3.24 10.80
N LYS A 27 6.59 -4.25 11.62
CA LYS A 27 7.62 -4.15 12.66
C LYS A 27 7.26 -3.33 13.91
N TYR A 28 6.02 -2.96 14.10
CA TYR A 28 5.56 -2.49 15.41
C TYR A 28 5.37 -3.68 16.35
N LYS A 29 5.48 -3.41 17.63
CA LYS A 29 5.39 -4.42 18.70
C LYS A 29 4.01 -5.11 18.72
N ASP A 30 2.96 -4.32 18.58
CA ASP A 30 1.58 -4.76 18.62
C ASP A 30 0.64 -3.81 17.85
N LEU A 31 -0.64 -4.14 17.80
CA LEU A 31 -1.64 -3.35 17.09
C LEU A 31 -1.87 -1.97 17.73
N GLU A 32 -1.76 -1.88 19.05
CA GLU A 32 -1.96 -0.60 19.75
C GLU A 32 -0.82 0.37 19.43
N GLU A 33 0.43 -0.08 19.44
CA GLU A 33 1.58 0.72 19.02
C GLU A 33 1.45 1.15 17.57
N THR A 34 1.01 0.25 16.68
CA THR A 34 0.73 0.54 15.28
C THR A 34 -0.31 1.67 15.14
N ARG A 35 -1.42 1.56 15.86
CA ARG A 35 -2.49 2.57 15.86
C ARG A 35 -1.98 3.92 16.33
N LEU A 36 -1.29 3.96 17.45
CA LEU A 36 -0.72 5.20 18.01
C LEU A 36 0.29 5.86 17.07
N ALA A 37 1.14 5.06 16.42
CA ALA A 37 2.12 5.58 15.46
C ALA A 37 1.44 6.19 14.23
N ILE A 38 0.42 5.54 13.69
CA ILE A 38 -0.34 6.06 12.55
C ILE A 38 -1.06 7.37 12.93
N GLU A 39 -1.73 7.41 14.05
CA GLU A 39 -2.43 8.60 14.52
C GLU A 39 -1.45 9.76 14.76
N ALA A 40 -0.33 9.50 15.42
CA ALA A 40 0.70 10.52 15.69
C ALA A 40 1.35 11.06 14.41
N SER A 41 1.45 10.24 13.36
CA SER A 41 2.07 10.63 12.10
C SER A 41 1.24 11.61 11.27
N GLY A 42 -0.07 11.63 11.45
CA GLY A 42 -1.00 12.39 10.61
C GLY A 42 -1.14 11.84 9.19
N ALA A 43 -0.63 10.65 8.90
CA ALA A 43 -0.74 10.03 7.59
C ALA A 43 -2.18 9.69 7.26
N GLU A 44 -2.56 9.90 6.00
CA GLU A 44 -3.88 9.54 5.47
C GLU A 44 -3.83 8.26 4.63
N ILE A 45 -2.62 7.87 4.20
CA ILE A 45 -2.38 6.65 3.41
C ILE A 45 -1.53 5.68 4.25
N VAL A 46 -2.04 4.45 4.41
CA VAL A 46 -1.39 3.41 5.21
C VAL A 46 -1.15 2.19 4.34
N THR A 47 0.10 1.77 4.19
CA THR A 47 0.42 0.58 3.40
C THR A 47 0.39 -0.69 4.24
N VAL A 48 -0.20 -1.73 3.68
CA VAL A 48 -0.45 -3.01 4.32
C VAL A 48 -0.03 -4.15 3.40
N ALA A 49 0.80 -5.06 3.89
CA ALA A 49 1.16 -6.26 3.14
C ALA A 49 -0.02 -7.24 3.11
N VAL A 50 -0.61 -7.47 1.95
CA VAL A 50 -1.79 -8.35 1.79
C VAL A 50 -1.54 -9.75 2.32
N ARG A 51 -0.38 -10.31 2.03
CA ARG A 51 -0.01 -11.68 2.46
C ARG A 51 0.21 -11.83 3.97
N ARG A 52 0.43 -10.72 4.68
CA ARG A 52 0.77 -10.71 6.13
C ARG A 52 -0.35 -10.13 6.99
N SER A 53 -1.40 -9.62 6.37
CA SER A 53 -2.48 -8.94 7.06
C SER A 53 -3.77 -9.76 7.06
N ASN A 54 -4.53 -9.62 8.12
CA ASN A 54 -5.86 -10.18 8.25
C ASN A 54 -6.93 -9.17 7.84
N ILE A 55 -6.73 -8.47 6.71
CA ILE A 55 -7.69 -7.48 6.22
C ILE A 55 -9.06 -8.15 6.10
N GLY A 56 -9.98 -7.78 6.97
CA GLY A 56 -11.36 -8.26 6.94
C GLY A 56 -11.62 -9.65 7.51
N GLN A 57 -10.67 -10.31 8.19
CA GLN A 57 -10.80 -11.71 8.61
C GLN A 57 -11.19 -11.95 10.09
N HIS A 58 -11.22 -10.93 10.92
CA HIS A 58 -11.61 -11.11 12.33
C HIS A 58 -12.91 -10.35 12.66
N PRO A 59 -14.05 -11.05 12.73
CA PRO A 59 -15.26 -10.47 13.30
C PRO A 59 -15.00 -10.18 14.78
N GLY A 60 -14.97 -8.91 15.17
CA GLY A 60 -14.84 -8.49 16.56
C GLY A 60 -13.56 -7.78 16.95
N GLU A 61 -12.51 -7.79 16.14
CA GLU A 61 -11.39 -6.86 16.33
C GLU A 61 -11.76 -5.47 15.79
N PRO A 62 -11.45 -4.40 16.53
CA PRO A 62 -11.65 -3.06 15.99
C PRO A 62 -10.84 -2.94 14.70
N ASN A 63 -11.50 -2.55 13.63
CA ASN A 63 -10.86 -2.30 12.34
C ASN A 63 -9.98 -1.06 12.48
N LEU A 64 -8.76 -1.24 12.99
CA LEU A 64 -7.81 -0.17 13.27
C LEU A 64 -7.44 0.61 12.02
N LEU A 65 -7.59 -0.03 10.88
CA LEU A 65 -7.29 0.48 9.54
C LEU A 65 -8.56 0.52 8.68
N GLY A 66 -9.67 0.97 9.26
CA GLY A 66 -10.93 1.09 8.52
C GLY A 66 -10.76 1.97 7.27
N PRO A 67 -11.26 1.52 6.11
CA PRO A 67 -11.20 2.30 4.87
C PRO A 67 -11.94 3.63 4.96
N GLU A 68 -12.78 3.81 5.96
CA GLU A 68 -13.44 5.08 6.27
C GLU A 68 -12.51 6.10 6.94
N ARG A 69 -11.41 5.65 7.58
CA ARG A 69 -10.45 6.52 8.28
C ARG A 69 -9.19 6.79 7.47
N TYR A 70 -8.72 5.81 6.72
CA TYR A 70 -7.48 5.85 5.96
C TYR A 70 -7.68 5.33 4.55
N THR A 71 -6.90 5.83 3.61
CA THR A 71 -6.72 5.17 2.33
C THR A 71 -5.74 4.01 2.53
N ILE A 72 -6.22 2.80 2.36
CA ILE A 72 -5.37 1.62 2.42
C ILE A 72 -4.59 1.48 1.12
N LEU A 73 -3.29 1.29 1.23
CA LEU A 73 -2.39 0.99 0.12
C LEU A 73 -1.90 -0.45 0.28
N PRO A 74 -2.63 -1.43 -0.27
CA PRO A 74 -2.19 -2.82 -0.19
C PRO A 74 -0.91 -2.99 -1.01
N ASN A 75 0.04 -3.75 -0.47
CA ASN A 75 1.28 -4.07 -1.16
C ASN A 75 1.47 -5.57 -1.33
N THR A 76 2.27 -5.94 -2.33
CA THR A 76 2.56 -7.33 -2.69
C THR A 76 3.87 -7.84 -2.11
N ALA A 77 4.26 -7.35 -0.94
CA ALA A 77 5.46 -7.81 -0.25
C ALA A 77 5.48 -9.34 -0.10
N GLY A 78 6.61 -9.95 -0.41
CA GLY A 78 6.79 -11.40 -0.37
C GLY A 78 6.45 -12.11 -1.68
N CYS A 79 6.11 -11.42 -2.76
CA CYS A 79 5.95 -11.98 -4.09
C CYS A 79 7.29 -11.99 -4.84
N PHE A 80 7.59 -13.07 -5.55
CA PHE A 80 8.84 -13.26 -6.30
C PHE A 80 8.63 -13.39 -7.81
N ASP A 81 7.39 -13.36 -8.28
CA ASP A 81 7.06 -13.36 -9.71
C ASP A 81 5.84 -12.50 -10.00
N ALA A 82 5.65 -12.18 -11.28
CA ALA A 82 4.56 -11.34 -11.74
C ALA A 82 3.18 -11.96 -11.48
N GLN A 83 3.05 -13.25 -11.69
CA GLN A 83 1.77 -13.97 -11.53
C GLN A 83 1.28 -13.89 -10.09
N ASP A 84 2.16 -14.11 -9.13
CA ASP A 84 1.82 -14.07 -7.71
C ASP A 84 1.45 -12.64 -7.26
N ALA A 85 2.19 -11.64 -7.74
CA ALA A 85 1.90 -10.24 -7.46
C ALA A 85 0.54 -9.80 -8.03
N VAL A 86 0.23 -10.15 -9.26
CA VAL A 86 -1.06 -9.84 -9.90
C VAL A 86 -2.21 -10.51 -9.15
N ARG A 87 -2.06 -11.78 -8.81
CA ARG A 87 -3.07 -12.51 -8.02
C ARG A 87 -3.31 -11.84 -6.66
N THR A 88 -2.26 -11.42 -6.00
CA THR A 88 -2.34 -10.71 -4.71
C THR A 88 -3.06 -9.37 -4.84
N CYS A 89 -2.79 -8.60 -5.88
CA CYS A 89 -3.51 -7.35 -6.15
C CYS A 89 -5.00 -7.56 -6.42
N ARG A 90 -5.34 -8.60 -7.20
CA ARG A 90 -6.74 -8.95 -7.45
C ARG A 90 -7.48 -9.31 -6.17
N LEU A 91 -6.83 -10.08 -5.29
CA LEU A 91 -7.38 -10.39 -3.97
C LEU A 91 -7.59 -9.13 -3.13
N ALA A 92 -6.62 -8.23 -3.10
CA ALA A 92 -6.74 -6.96 -2.39
C ALA A 92 -7.92 -6.13 -2.89
N ARG A 93 -8.13 -6.06 -4.21
CA ARG A 93 -9.27 -5.36 -4.81
C ARG A 93 -10.61 -5.93 -4.36
N GLU A 94 -10.73 -7.24 -4.27
CA GLU A 94 -11.93 -7.90 -3.77
C GLU A 94 -12.16 -7.61 -2.29
N LEU A 95 -11.12 -7.74 -1.47
CA LEU A 95 -11.20 -7.49 -0.02
C LEU A 95 -11.52 -6.02 0.33
N LEU A 96 -11.19 -5.08 -0.54
CA LEU A 96 -11.38 -3.64 -0.36
C LEU A 96 -12.46 -3.06 -1.30
N ASP A 97 -13.45 -3.84 -1.66
CA ASP A 97 -14.64 -3.42 -2.42
C ASP A 97 -14.32 -2.64 -3.71
N GLY A 98 -13.40 -3.14 -4.51
CA GLY A 98 -13.04 -2.53 -5.79
C GLY A 98 -11.96 -1.45 -5.73
N HIS A 99 -11.29 -1.29 -4.60
CA HIS A 99 -10.17 -0.36 -4.44
C HIS A 99 -9.02 -0.71 -5.40
N THR A 100 -8.56 0.26 -6.18
CA THR A 100 -7.62 0.03 -7.28
C THR A 100 -6.19 0.46 -7.01
N LEU A 101 -5.95 1.30 -5.99
CA LEU A 101 -4.61 1.76 -5.65
C LEU A 101 -3.82 0.63 -4.97
N VAL A 102 -2.70 0.25 -5.56
CA VAL A 102 -1.83 -0.82 -5.06
C VAL A 102 -0.36 -0.43 -5.13
N LYS A 103 0.44 -0.97 -4.22
CA LYS A 103 1.90 -0.89 -4.28
C LYS A 103 2.46 -2.23 -4.72
N LEU A 104 2.97 -2.26 -5.93
CA LEU A 104 3.55 -3.44 -6.55
C LEU A 104 4.99 -3.62 -6.08
N GLU A 105 5.28 -4.79 -5.51
CA GLU A 105 6.60 -5.23 -5.11
C GLU A 105 6.82 -6.67 -5.59
N VAL A 106 7.83 -6.86 -6.43
CA VAL A 106 8.28 -8.19 -6.86
C VAL A 106 9.76 -8.30 -6.55
N LEU A 107 10.12 -9.22 -5.68
CA LEU A 107 11.49 -9.39 -5.20
C LEU A 107 12.28 -10.37 -6.04
N ALA A 108 13.57 -10.09 -6.22
CA ALA A 108 14.54 -10.98 -6.83
C ALA A 108 15.30 -11.81 -5.79
N ASP A 109 15.57 -11.23 -4.62
CA ASP A 109 16.35 -11.85 -3.56
C ASP A 109 15.76 -11.60 -2.18
N GLN A 110 15.56 -12.67 -1.43
CA GLN A 110 14.96 -12.62 -0.10
C GLN A 110 15.83 -11.95 0.96
N LYS A 111 17.15 -11.97 0.80
CA LYS A 111 18.07 -11.38 1.78
C LYS A 111 18.26 -9.88 1.58
N THR A 112 18.50 -9.48 0.35
CA THR A 112 18.76 -8.08 -0.01
C THR A 112 17.48 -7.29 -0.24
N LEU A 113 16.38 -7.98 -0.52
CA LEU A 113 15.09 -7.40 -0.91
C LEU A 113 15.18 -6.56 -2.19
N PHE A 114 16.16 -6.82 -3.05
CA PHE A 114 16.25 -6.18 -4.35
C PHE A 114 15.04 -6.53 -5.23
N PRO A 115 14.50 -5.55 -5.96
CA PRO A 115 13.38 -5.79 -6.85
C PRO A 115 13.80 -6.59 -8.09
N ASN A 116 12.90 -7.44 -8.56
CA ASN A 116 12.97 -8.05 -9.87
C ASN A 116 12.29 -7.12 -10.88
N VAL A 117 13.08 -6.30 -11.58
CA VAL A 117 12.55 -5.26 -12.48
C VAL A 117 11.76 -5.87 -13.64
N ILE A 118 12.22 -6.97 -14.22
CA ILE A 118 11.54 -7.64 -15.35
C ILE A 118 10.15 -8.14 -14.92
N GLU A 119 10.07 -8.86 -13.82
CA GLU A 119 8.80 -9.33 -13.30
C GLU A 119 7.89 -8.20 -12.83
N THR A 120 8.47 -7.12 -12.29
CA THR A 120 7.72 -5.91 -11.92
C THR A 120 7.06 -5.27 -13.15
N LEU A 121 7.78 -5.14 -14.26
CA LEU A 121 7.22 -4.59 -15.51
C LEU A 121 6.11 -5.47 -16.08
N LYS A 122 6.28 -6.78 -16.06
CA LYS A 122 5.23 -7.73 -16.49
C LYS A 122 3.97 -7.60 -15.65
N ALA A 123 4.11 -7.55 -14.33
CA ALA A 123 2.98 -7.38 -13.42
C ALA A 123 2.30 -6.03 -13.61
N ALA A 124 3.08 -4.95 -13.72
CA ALA A 124 2.56 -3.59 -13.92
C ALA A 124 1.73 -3.49 -15.21
N GLU A 125 2.19 -4.09 -16.31
CA GLU A 125 1.46 -4.09 -17.57
C GLU A 125 0.08 -4.74 -17.42
N VAL A 126 0.00 -5.90 -16.77
CA VAL A 126 -1.27 -6.60 -16.53
C VAL A 126 -2.18 -5.77 -15.64
N LEU A 127 -1.66 -5.26 -14.53
CA LEU A 127 -2.43 -4.52 -13.54
C LEU A 127 -3.01 -3.22 -14.13
N VAL A 128 -2.23 -2.47 -14.90
CA VAL A 128 -2.70 -1.24 -15.55
C VAL A 128 -3.82 -1.55 -16.56
N LYS A 129 -3.69 -2.63 -17.35
CA LYS A 129 -4.75 -3.08 -18.26
C LYS A 129 -6.03 -3.48 -17.54
N GLU A 130 -5.93 -3.95 -16.31
CA GLU A 130 -7.07 -4.31 -15.46
C GLU A 130 -7.64 -3.13 -14.66
N GLY A 131 -7.14 -1.93 -14.86
CA GLY A 131 -7.65 -0.69 -14.24
C GLY A 131 -7.09 -0.39 -12.86
N PHE A 132 -5.97 -0.99 -12.46
CA PHE A 132 -5.29 -0.62 -11.22
C PHE A 132 -4.49 0.67 -11.37
N ASP A 133 -4.42 1.43 -10.27
CA ASP A 133 -3.50 2.54 -10.08
C ASP A 133 -2.26 1.98 -9.36
N VAL A 134 -1.15 1.89 -10.08
CA VAL A 134 0.02 1.12 -9.64
C VAL A 134 1.14 2.05 -9.17
N MET A 135 1.52 1.93 -7.91
CA MET A 135 2.79 2.41 -7.38
C MET A 135 3.79 1.26 -7.43
N VAL A 136 5.04 1.53 -7.80
CA VAL A 136 6.03 0.47 -7.97
C VAL A 136 7.20 0.60 -6.99
N TYR A 137 7.67 -0.55 -6.51
CA TYR A 137 8.97 -0.68 -5.87
C TYR A 137 9.98 -1.11 -6.91
N THR A 138 10.96 -0.27 -7.17
CA THR A 138 11.97 -0.50 -8.20
C THR A 138 13.32 0.08 -7.80
N SER A 139 14.35 -0.25 -8.56
CA SER A 139 15.69 0.34 -8.49
C SER A 139 16.12 0.83 -9.87
N ASP A 140 17.21 1.57 -9.89
CA ASP A 140 17.86 2.06 -11.12
C ASP A 140 18.38 0.91 -12.00
#